data_5dc5c6c302d23a9e20b2ce35cd1cf1b9
#
_entry.id   5dc5c6c302d23a9e20b2ce35cd1cf1b9
#
_cell.length_a   1.000
_cell.length_b   1.000
_cell.length_c   1.000
_cell.angle_alpha   90.00
_cell.angle_beta   90.00
_cell.angle_gamma   90.00
#
_symmetry.space_group_name_H-M   'P 1'
#
loop_
_entity.id
_entity.type
_entity.pdbx_description
1 polymer ?
#
loop_
_entity_poly.entity_id
_entity_poly.type
_entity_poly.pdbx_seq_one_letter_code
_entity_poly.pdbx_strand_id
1 'polypeptide(L)'
;SFGYTLDGGEAGSLEDETFSADAVQVIIQGVIAHPGYAKGKMVNAMKIAGEILAALPKDRLSPESTEGRRGFIHPVRVEGIAEKCTIDFIIRDFETPGLKKKEDYLRTQIEELLRTYPKASFEFHVTEQYRNMKEVLDLHPQIVEYAKEAIARAGLELKMESIRGGTDGSRLSFMGLPCPNLFAGMQAIHSKLEFISVQDMNKAVETMVHLAMIWEEKN
;
A
#
# COMPACT_ATOMS: atom_id res chain seq x y z
N SER A 1 3.34 -0.46 -26.05
CA SER A 1 4.60 -0.86 -25.40
C SER A 1 4.29 -1.54 -24.09
N PHE A 2 5.12 -2.48 -23.64
CA PHE A 2 4.98 -3.26 -22.42
C PHE A 2 6.32 -3.29 -21.69
N GLY A 3 6.31 -3.49 -20.39
CA GLY A 3 7.50 -3.57 -19.55
C GLY A 3 7.44 -4.68 -18.52
N TYR A 4 8.57 -4.94 -17.89
CA TYR A 4 8.70 -5.83 -16.74
C TYR A 4 9.71 -5.21 -15.78
N THR A 5 9.41 -5.21 -14.50
CA THR A 5 10.38 -4.86 -13.46
C THR A 5 10.99 -6.13 -12.89
N LEU A 6 12.26 -6.07 -12.51
CA LEU A 6 12.94 -7.08 -11.71
C LEU A 6 13.02 -6.54 -10.29
N ASP A 7 12.01 -6.87 -9.49
CA ASP A 7 11.83 -6.27 -8.18
C ASP A 7 11.31 -7.30 -7.18
N GLY A 8 12.18 -7.78 -6.34
CA GLY A 8 11.83 -8.68 -5.25
C GLY A 8 11.68 -10.16 -5.63
N GLY A 9 11.02 -10.87 -4.77
CA GLY A 9 10.57 -12.24 -4.93
C GLY A 9 11.62 -13.34 -4.99
N GLU A 10 11.24 -14.52 -4.56
CA GLU A 10 12.03 -15.75 -4.72
C GLU A 10 12.12 -16.14 -6.20
N ALA A 11 13.13 -16.94 -6.55
CA ALA A 11 13.27 -17.48 -7.91
C ALA A 11 11.98 -18.18 -8.36
N GLY A 12 11.45 -17.78 -9.54
CA GLY A 12 10.22 -18.28 -10.12
C GLY A 12 8.97 -17.47 -9.72
N SER A 13 9.07 -16.45 -8.85
CA SER A 13 7.91 -15.60 -8.55
C SER A 13 7.58 -14.64 -9.70
N LEU A 14 6.29 -14.46 -9.91
CA LEU A 14 5.70 -13.49 -10.83
C LEU A 14 4.57 -12.79 -10.09
N GLU A 15 4.64 -11.47 -10.03
CA GLU A 15 3.69 -10.64 -9.32
C GLU A 15 2.93 -9.77 -10.31
N ASP A 16 1.64 -10.01 -10.45
CA ASP A 16 0.73 -9.30 -11.35
C ASP A 16 -0.30 -8.45 -10.59
N GLU A 17 -0.20 -8.39 -9.27
CA GLU A 17 -1.16 -7.74 -8.40
C GLU A 17 -0.47 -7.00 -7.26
N THR A 18 -0.88 -5.76 -7.01
CA THR A 18 -0.43 -4.94 -5.89
C THR A 18 -1.62 -4.46 -5.06
N PHE A 19 -1.38 -3.98 -3.84
CA PHE A 19 -2.38 -3.13 -3.20
C PHE A 19 -2.69 -1.89 -4.05
N SER A 20 -3.91 -1.39 -3.92
CA SER A 20 -4.26 0.01 -4.12
C SER A 20 -4.00 0.78 -2.84
N ALA A 21 -3.68 2.06 -2.93
CA ALA A 21 -3.24 2.87 -1.81
C ALA A 21 -3.79 4.29 -1.83
N ASP A 22 -4.29 4.73 -0.68
CA ASP A 22 -4.61 6.12 -0.41
C ASP A 22 -3.91 6.59 0.87
N ALA A 23 -3.49 7.86 0.87
CA ALA A 23 -3.10 8.57 2.06
C ALA A 23 -4.31 9.35 2.59
N VAL A 24 -4.49 9.35 3.90
CA VAL A 24 -5.52 10.16 4.55
C VAL A 24 -4.88 11.04 5.60
N GLN A 25 -5.11 12.34 5.50
CA GLN A 25 -4.70 13.29 6.51
C GLN A 25 -5.93 13.79 7.27
N VAL A 26 -5.90 13.66 8.58
CA VAL A 26 -6.92 14.16 9.51
C VAL A 26 -6.32 15.32 10.28
N ILE A 27 -6.91 16.50 10.15
CA ILE A 27 -6.49 17.72 10.85
C ILE A 27 -7.55 18.07 11.88
N ILE A 28 -7.20 18.01 13.16
CA ILE A 28 -8.10 18.28 14.28
C ILE A 28 -7.84 19.70 14.77
N GLN A 29 -8.88 20.53 14.86
CA GLN A 29 -8.83 21.85 15.45
C GLN A 29 -9.47 21.80 16.84
N GLY A 30 -8.69 22.20 17.83
CA GLY A 30 -9.14 22.35 19.21
C GLY A 30 -9.43 23.80 19.57
N VAL A 31 -9.58 24.06 20.86
CA VAL A 31 -9.75 25.42 21.41
C VAL A 31 -8.73 25.63 22.50
N ILE A 32 -7.85 26.61 22.30
CA ILE A 32 -6.81 26.93 23.28
C ILE A 32 -7.36 27.83 24.39
N ALA A 33 -6.87 27.65 25.60
CA ALA A 33 -7.08 28.52 26.74
C ALA A 33 -5.89 28.41 27.70
N HIS A 34 -5.67 29.39 28.55
CA HIS A 34 -4.64 29.33 29.57
C HIS A 34 -4.90 28.12 30.51
N PRO A 35 -3.94 27.19 30.70
CA PRO A 35 -4.18 25.94 31.43
C PRO A 35 -4.78 26.12 32.82
N GLY A 36 -4.35 27.13 33.57
CA GLY A 36 -4.91 27.43 34.88
C GLY A 36 -6.37 27.88 34.90
N TYR A 37 -6.93 28.27 33.74
CA TYR A 37 -8.31 28.78 33.60
C TYR A 37 -9.09 28.04 32.50
N ALA A 38 -8.67 26.85 32.16
CA ALA A 38 -9.12 26.09 30.99
C ALA A 38 -10.46 25.34 31.21
N LYS A 39 -10.95 25.20 32.45
CA LYS A 39 -12.16 24.45 32.76
C LYS A 39 -13.36 24.97 31.93
N GLY A 40 -13.98 24.10 31.13
CA GLY A 40 -15.11 24.42 30.25
C GLY A 40 -14.79 25.29 29.04
N LYS A 41 -13.52 25.64 28.84
CA LYS A 41 -13.05 26.52 27.73
C LYS A 41 -12.16 25.79 26.75
N MET A 42 -11.16 25.06 27.24
CA MET A 42 -10.16 24.37 26.39
C MET A 42 -10.74 23.07 25.82
N VAL A 43 -10.44 22.83 24.56
CA VAL A 43 -10.57 21.52 23.90
C VAL A 43 -9.22 21.19 23.28
N ASN A 44 -8.57 20.17 23.78
CA ASN A 44 -7.20 19.81 23.41
C ASN A 44 -7.19 18.84 22.22
N ALA A 45 -6.73 19.31 21.06
CA ALA A 45 -6.65 18.52 19.83
C ALA A 45 -5.77 17.26 19.96
N MET A 46 -4.70 17.32 20.75
CA MET A 46 -3.83 16.14 20.98
C MET A 46 -4.56 15.04 21.75
N LYS A 47 -5.45 15.38 22.69
CA LYS A 47 -6.24 14.37 23.42
C LYS A 47 -7.26 13.72 22.49
N ILE A 48 -7.92 14.51 21.64
CA ILE A 48 -8.85 13.97 20.61
C ILE A 48 -8.09 13.04 19.66
N ALA A 49 -6.90 13.44 19.20
CA ALA A 49 -6.07 12.57 18.37
C ALA A 49 -5.74 11.23 19.05
N GLY A 50 -5.39 11.27 20.34
CA GLY A 50 -5.15 10.06 21.13
C GLY A 50 -6.38 9.15 21.24
N GLU A 51 -7.57 9.73 21.40
CA GLU A 51 -8.84 8.97 21.45
C GLU A 51 -9.18 8.36 20.09
N ILE A 52 -8.97 9.09 18.96
CA ILE A 52 -9.14 8.54 17.61
C ILE A 52 -8.25 7.32 17.42
N LEU A 53 -6.96 7.41 17.77
CA LEU A 53 -6.03 6.29 17.65
C LEU A 53 -6.40 5.12 18.56
N ALA A 54 -6.85 5.40 19.78
CA ALA A 54 -7.28 4.36 20.73
C ALA A 54 -8.57 3.65 20.31
N ALA A 55 -9.43 4.32 19.54
CA ALA A 55 -10.68 3.76 19.01
C ALA A 55 -10.48 2.83 17.80
N LEU A 56 -9.30 2.86 17.16
CA LEU A 56 -9.01 1.95 16.05
C LEU A 56 -8.98 0.49 16.54
N PRO A 57 -9.50 -0.46 15.74
CA PRO A 57 -9.48 -1.87 16.09
C PRO A 57 -8.06 -2.40 16.29
N LYS A 58 -7.82 -3.13 17.37
CA LYS A 58 -6.52 -3.73 17.67
C LYS A 58 -6.33 -5.11 17.06
N ASP A 59 -7.43 -5.78 16.74
CA ASP A 59 -7.48 -7.17 16.27
C ASP A 59 -7.76 -7.32 14.77
N ARG A 60 -8.00 -6.22 14.09
CA ARG A 60 -8.31 -6.16 12.66
C ARG A 60 -7.97 -4.79 12.09
N LEU A 61 -7.95 -4.67 10.78
CA LEU A 61 -7.75 -3.41 10.03
C LEU A 61 -6.42 -2.70 10.30
N SER A 62 -5.43 -3.37 10.86
CA SER A 62 -4.07 -2.83 11.02
C SER A 62 -3.05 -3.74 10.35
N PRO A 63 -1.85 -3.24 9.98
CA PRO A 63 -0.79 -4.09 9.44
C PRO A 63 -0.42 -5.25 10.36
N GLU A 64 -0.44 -5.01 11.68
CA GLU A 64 -0.08 -6.00 12.70
C GLU A 64 -1.12 -7.12 12.86
N SER A 65 -2.35 -6.90 12.39
CA SER A 65 -3.48 -7.83 12.56
C SER A 65 -4.02 -8.40 11.25
N THR A 66 -3.41 -8.04 10.10
CA THR A 66 -3.88 -8.46 8.78
C THR A 66 -2.78 -9.10 7.95
N GLU A 67 -3.16 -10.13 7.19
CA GLU A 67 -2.31 -10.87 6.26
C GLU A 67 -3.08 -11.22 4.97
N GLY A 68 -2.38 -11.82 4.00
CA GLY A 68 -2.99 -12.23 2.72
C GLY A 68 -3.66 -11.04 2.03
N ARG A 69 -4.89 -11.23 1.58
CA ARG A 69 -5.65 -10.21 0.84
C ARG A 69 -6.36 -9.17 1.72
N ARG A 70 -6.21 -9.23 3.04
CA ARG A 70 -6.87 -8.26 3.93
C ARG A 70 -6.14 -6.92 3.93
N GLY A 71 -6.85 -5.86 3.56
CA GLY A 71 -6.35 -4.49 3.63
C GLY A 71 -6.36 -3.91 5.06
N PHE A 72 -5.82 -2.71 5.23
CA PHE A 72 -5.66 -2.09 6.54
C PHE A 72 -5.77 -0.55 6.51
N ILE A 73 -5.91 0.02 7.72
CA ILE A 73 -5.77 1.43 8.04
C ILE A 73 -4.58 1.55 9.00
N HIS A 74 -3.57 2.33 8.65
CA HIS A 74 -2.36 2.45 9.45
C HIS A 74 -2.01 3.91 9.74
N PRO A 75 -2.08 4.36 11.00
CA PRO A 75 -1.56 5.68 11.37
C PRO A 75 -0.03 5.65 11.29
N VAL A 76 0.56 6.57 10.52
CA VAL A 76 2.01 6.62 10.29
C VAL A 76 2.69 7.80 10.96
N ARG A 77 1.91 8.85 11.27
CA ARG A 77 2.45 10.06 11.91
C ARG A 77 1.37 10.77 12.71
N VAL A 78 1.77 11.29 13.86
CA VAL A 78 0.96 12.22 14.65
C VAL A 78 1.84 13.41 15.01
N GLU A 79 1.36 14.61 14.73
CA GLU A 79 2.07 15.85 15.04
C GLU A 79 1.08 16.93 15.47
N GLY A 80 1.40 17.63 16.54
CA GLY A 80 0.50 18.70 16.95
C GLY A 80 0.78 19.33 18.30
N ILE A 81 -0.08 20.28 18.61
CA ILE A 81 -0.16 21.00 19.88
C ILE A 81 -1.64 20.99 20.35
N ALA A 82 -1.91 21.58 21.51
CA ALA A 82 -3.26 21.60 22.06
C ALA A 82 -4.30 22.25 21.14
N GLU A 83 -3.90 23.23 20.31
CA GLU A 83 -4.79 23.94 19.38
C GLU A 83 -5.07 23.14 18.10
N LYS A 84 -4.06 22.45 17.57
CA LYS A 84 -4.14 21.71 16.31
C LYS A 84 -3.33 20.44 16.37
N CYS A 85 -3.90 19.34 15.91
CA CYS A 85 -3.19 18.07 15.78
C CYS A 85 -3.50 17.41 14.43
N THR A 86 -2.47 16.91 13.76
CA THR A 86 -2.59 16.22 12.48
C THR A 86 -2.24 14.75 12.67
N ILE A 87 -3.03 13.87 12.08
CA ILE A 87 -2.76 12.43 12.00
C ILE A 87 -2.70 12.07 10.51
N ASP A 88 -1.60 11.49 10.09
CA ASP A 88 -1.45 10.93 8.74
C ASP A 88 -1.66 9.41 8.78
N PHE A 89 -2.52 8.92 7.90
CA PHE A 89 -2.81 7.50 7.71
C PHE A 89 -2.43 7.06 6.31
N ILE A 90 -2.09 5.79 6.18
CA ILE A 90 -2.11 5.08 4.91
C ILE A 90 -3.21 4.00 4.94
N ILE A 91 -3.97 3.92 3.85
CA ILE A 91 -5.01 2.92 3.66
C ILE A 91 -4.61 2.03 2.49
N ARG A 92 -4.74 0.72 2.67
CA ARG A 92 -4.39 -0.29 1.67
C ARG A 92 -5.52 -1.27 1.50
N ASP A 93 -5.78 -1.64 0.25
CA ASP A 93 -6.67 -2.75 -0.13
C ASP A 93 -6.29 -3.23 -1.54
N PHE A 94 -6.55 -4.50 -1.86
CA PHE A 94 -6.41 -4.97 -3.23
C PHE A 94 -7.52 -4.44 -4.14
N GLU A 95 -8.69 -4.16 -3.55
CA GLU A 95 -9.85 -3.67 -4.28
C GLU A 95 -10.07 -2.17 -4.05
N THR A 96 -10.15 -1.38 -5.11
CA THR A 96 -10.43 0.07 -5.01
C THR A 96 -11.70 0.39 -4.20
N PRO A 97 -12.83 -0.35 -4.34
CA PRO A 97 -13.97 -0.16 -3.44
C PRO A 97 -13.69 -0.48 -1.97
N GLY A 98 -12.69 -1.32 -1.68
CA GLY A 98 -12.23 -1.63 -0.33
C GLY A 98 -11.54 -0.45 0.35
N LEU A 99 -10.79 0.37 -0.40
CA LEU A 99 -10.22 1.64 0.10
C LEU A 99 -11.33 2.55 0.58
N LYS A 100 -12.33 2.79 -0.28
CA LYS A 100 -13.46 3.68 0.05
C LYS A 100 -14.21 3.25 1.31
N LYS A 101 -14.46 1.96 1.49
CA LYS A 101 -15.09 1.42 2.71
C LYS A 101 -14.25 1.72 3.98
N LYS A 102 -12.93 1.66 3.87
CA LYS A 102 -12.02 1.94 4.99
C LYS A 102 -11.93 3.44 5.29
N GLU A 103 -11.93 4.28 4.26
CA GLU A 103 -11.99 5.74 4.41
C GLU A 103 -13.29 6.16 5.10
N ASP A 104 -14.43 5.65 4.64
CA ASP A 104 -15.75 5.95 5.20
C ASP A 104 -15.85 5.44 6.66
N TYR A 105 -15.30 4.26 6.94
CA TYR A 105 -15.20 3.75 8.31
C TYR A 105 -14.39 4.71 9.20
N LEU A 106 -13.18 5.09 8.76
CA LEU A 106 -12.31 6.00 9.54
C LEU A 106 -13.00 7.35 9.77
N ARG A 107 -13.59 7.93 8.73
CA ARG A 107 -14.34 9.19 8.82
C ARG A 107 -15.48 9.08 9.80
N THR A 108 -16.30 8.03 9.72
CA THR A 108 -17.45 7.82 10.61
C THR A 108 -17.00 7.71 12.07
N GLN A 109 -15.92 6.99 12.36
CA GLN A 109 -15.38 6.88 13.73
C GLN A 109 -14.95 8.25 14.28
N ILE A 110 -14.34 9.09 13.45
CA ILE A 110 -13.91 10.44 13.82
C ILE A 110 -15.15 11.34 14.05
N GLU A 111 -16.13 11.29 13.17
CA GLU A 111 -17.37 12.09 13.30
C GLU A 111 -18.15 11.72 14.57
N GLU A 112 -18.27 10.44 14.88
CA GLU A 112 -18.93 9.96 16.10
C GLU A 112 -18.20 10.44 17.35
N LEU A 113 -16.87 10.34 17.38
CA LEU A 113 -16.07 10.83 18.50
C LEU A 113 -16.21 12.34 18.69
N LEU A 114 -16.13 13.11 17.60
CA LEU A 114 -16.21 14.57 17.67
C LEU A 114 -17.57 15.11 18.13
N ARG A 115 -18.65 14.33 18.07
CA ARG A 115 -19.93 14.72 18.69
C ARG A 115 -19.81 15.00 20.19
N THR A 116 -18.83 14.38 20.85
CA THR A 116 -18.54 14.63 22.28
C THR A 116 -17.74 15.92 22.51
N TYR A 117 -17.22 16.54 21.42
CA TYR A 117 -16.41 17.76 21.43
C TYR A 117 -17.02 18.87 20.56
N PRO A 118 -18.18 19.47 20.95
CA PRO A 118 -18.93 20.37 20.08
C PRO A 118 -18.21 21.66 19.67
N LYS A 119 -17.06 21.97 20.31
CA LYS A 119 -16.21 23.11 20.00
C LYS A 119 -15.00 22.75 19.14
N ALA A 120 -14.76 21.46 18.89
CA ALA A 120 -13.72 21.02 17.99
C ALA A 120 -14.27 20.81 16.57
N SER A 121 -13.38 20.86 15.60
CA SER A 121 -13.70 20.50 14.22
C SER A 121 -12.56 19.66 13.65
N PHE A 122 -12.79 19.04 12.49
CA PHE A 122 -11.74 18.33 11.76
C PHE A 122 -11.89 18.54 10.26
N GLU A 123 -10.75 18.39 9.58
CA GLU A 123 -10.65 18.24 8.13
C GLU A 123 -10.19 16.82 7.80
N PHE A 124 -10.64 16.28 6.68
CA PHE A 124 -10.32 14.92 6.25
C PHE A 124 -9.97 14.96 4.77
N HIS A 125 -8.69 14.81 4.46
CA HIS A 125 -8.15 14.88 3.11
C HIS A 125 -7.70 13.50 2.66
N VAL A 126 -8.22 13.05 1.52
CA VAL A 126 -7.81 11.79 0.87
C VAL A 126 -6.96 12.14 -0.34
N THR A 127 -5.82 11.48 -0.47
CA THR A 127 -4.92 11.62 -1.61
C THR A 127 -4.59 10.25 -2.17
N GLU A 128 -4.96 10.02 -3.43
CA GLU A 128 -4.58 8.81 -4.16
C GLU A 128 -3.06 8.70 -4.26
N GLN A 129 -2.51 7.52 -3.95
CA GLN A 129 -1.08 7.25 -4.08
C GLN A 129 -0.76 6.37 -5.28
N TYR A 130 -1.44 5.23 -5.41
CA TYR A 130 -1.36 4.32 -6.55
C TYR A 130 -2.54 3.34 -6.53
N ARG A 131 -2.75 2.66 -7.65
CA ARG A 131 -3.78 1.63 -7.81
C ARG A 131 -3.17 0.27 -8.09
N ASN A 132 -3.95 -0.80 -7.88
CA ASN A 132 -3.57 -2.18 -8.15
C ASN A 132 -3.24 -2.34 -9.64
N MET A 133 -2.01 -2.76 -9.94
CA MET A 133 -1.57 -2.95 -11.34
C MET A 133 -2.38 -3.99 -12.10
N LYS A 134 -3.05 -4.89 -11.37
CA LYS A 134 -3.93 -5.91 -11.97
C LYS A 134 -5.06 -5.29 -12.80
N GLU A 135 -5.57 -4.12 -12.41
CA GLU A 135 -6.60 -3.40 -13.18
C GLU A 135 -6.14 -3.08 -14.62
N VAL A 136 -4.85 -2.88 -14.82
CA VAL A 136 -4.26 -2.62 -16.15
C VAL A 136 -3.80 -3.92 -16.80
N LEU A 137 -3.16 -4.83 -16.05
CA LEU A 137 -2.60 -6.06 -16.58
C LEU A 137 -3.68 -7.02 -17.11
N ASP A 138 -4.85 -7.07 -16.49
CA ASP A 138 -5.98 -7.89 -16.96
C ASP A 138 -6.50 -7.48 -18.34
N LEU A 139 -6.23 -6.24 -18.79
CA LEU A 139 -6.52 -5.77 -20.16
C LEU A 139 -5.47 -6.25 -21.17
N HIS A 140 -4.34 -6.78 -20.70
CA HIS A 140 -3.21 -7.20 -21.52
C HIS A 140 -2.66 -8.55 -21.05
N PRO A 141 -3.47 -9.63 -21.04
CA PRO A 141 -3.11 -10.91 -20.42
C PRO A 141 -1.85 -11.55 -21.01
N GLN A 142 -1.53 -11.28 -22.28
CA GLN A 142 -0.33 -11.82 -22.93
C GLN A 142 0.98 -11.46 -22.21
N ILE A 143 1.04 -10.31 -21.50
CA ILE A 143 2.23 -9.88 -20.77
C ILE A 143 2.55 -10.87 -19.65
N VAL A 144 1.53 -11.23 -18.88
CA VAL A 144 1.64 -12.17 -17.77
C VAL A 144 1.88 -13.59 -18.28
N GLU A 145 1.17 -14.00 -19.34
CA GLU A 145 1.32 -15.35 -19.93
C GLU A 145 2.75 -15.56 -20.51
N TYR A 146 3.34 -14.56 -21.15
CA TYR A 146 4.71 -14.65 -21.69
C TYR A 146 5.73 -14.72 -20.55
N ALA A 147 5.51 -14.00 -19.45
CA ALA A 147 6.35 -14.11 -18.27
C ALA A 147 6.29 -15.51 -17.61
N LYS A 148 5.09 -16.10 -17.50
CA LYS A 148 4.90 -17.48 -17.03
C LYS A 148 5.67 -18.48 -17.89
N GLU A 149 5.56 -18.35 -19.21
CA GLU A 149 6.30 -19.21 -20.14
C GLU A 149 7.81 -19.04 -20.02
N ALA A 150 8.29 -17.80 -19.85
CA ALA A 150 9.72 -17.53 -19.67
C ALA A 150 10.29 -18.17 -18.40
N ILE A 151 9.56 -18.10 -17.29
CA ILE A 151 9.91 -18.76 -16.03
C ILE A 151 9.99 -20.29 -16.22
N ALA A 152 9.00 -20.86 -16.91
CA ALA A 152 8.98 -22.30 -17.20
C ALA A 152 10.16 -22.72 -18.11
N ARG A 153 10.50 -21.92 -19.16
CA ARG A 153 11.65 -22.18 -20.04
C ARG A 153 12.98 -22.09 -19.29
N ALA A 154 13.10 -21.25 -18.25
CA ALA A 154 14.24 -21.19 -17.36
C ALA A 154 14.32 -22.38 -16.38
N GLY A 155 13.40 -23.34 -16.46
CA GLY A 155 13.35 -24.53 -15.62
C GLY A 155 12.95 -24.26 -14.18
N LEU A 156 12.19 -23.19 -13.93
CA LEU A 156 11.71 -22.80 -12.61
C LEU A 156 10.22 -23.16 -12.44
N GLU A 157 9.85 -23.47 -11.20
CA GLU A 157 8.45 -23.59 -10.81
C GLU A 157 7.83 -22.17 -10.67
N LEU A 158 6.69 -21.96 -11.32
CA LEU A 158 5.99 -20.67 -11.26
C LEU A 158 5.33 -20.47 -9.89
N LYS A 159 5.59 -19.31 -9.29
CA LYS A 159 4.93 -18.86 -8.07
C LYS A 159 4.21 -17.55 -8.36
N MET A 160 2.87 -17.60 -8.47
CA MET A 160 2.08 -16.37 -8.59
C MET A 160 1.88 -15.74 -7.22
N GLU A 161 2.27 -14.48 -7.07
CA GLU A 161 2.22 -13.77 -5.80
C GLU A 161 1.53 -12.41 -5.95
N SER A 162 1.01 -11.91 -4.84
CA SER A 162 0.40 -10.56 -4.73
C SER A 162 1.19 -9.73 -3.74
N ILE A 163 1.49 -8.50 -4.10
CA ILE A 163 2.30 -7.59 -3.29
C ILE A 163 1.41 -6.76 -2.36
N ARG A 164 1.66 -6.81 -1.06
CA ARG A 164 0.97 -5.99 -0.05
C ARG A 164 1.51 -4.54 0.02
N GLY A 165 1.99 -4.02 -1.07
CA GLY A 165 2.57 -2.70 -1.25
C GLY A 165 2.39 -2.21 -2.68
N GLY A 166 3.07 -1.13 -3.03
CA GLY A 166 3.21 -0.65 -4.39
C GLY A 166 4.61 -0.96 -4.92
N THR A 167 4.74 -0.96 -6.24
CA THR A 167 6.00 -1.15 -6.96
C THR A 167 6.12 -0.12 -8.07
N ASP A 168 7.29 0.00 -8.67
CA ASP A 168 7.46 0.80 -9.88
C ASP A 168 6.57 0.28 -11.01
N GLY A 169 6.38 -1.05 -11.11
CA GLY A 169 5.47 -1.68 -12.06
C GLY A 169 4.03 -1.19 -11.94
N SER A 170 3.52 -0.99 -10.71
CA SER A 170 2.18 -0.43 -10.53
C SER A 170 2.07 1.00 -11.04
N ARG A 171 3.05 1.86 -10.78
CA ARG A 171 3.09 3.23 -11.30
C ARG A 171 3.22 3.27 -12.81
N LEU A 172 4.15 2.49 -13.38
CA LEU A 172 4.36 2.40 -14.82
C LEU A 172 3.11 1.92 -15.55
N SER A 173 2.38 0.95 -14.99
CA SER A 173 1.14 0.45 -15.55
C SER A 173 0.11 1.57 -15.74
N PHE A 174 -0.09 2.42 -14.74
CA PHE A 174 -1.03 3.56 -14.84
C PHE A 174 -0.47 4.76 -15.64
N MET A 175 0.82 4.75 -15.96
CA MET A 175 1.44 5.70 -16.91
C MET A 175 1.36 5.22 -18.38
N GLY A 176 0.68 4.10 -18.64
CA GLY A 176 0.48 3.55 -19.97
C GLY A 176 1.52 2.52 -20.41
N LEU A 177 2.32 2.01 -19.47
CA LEU A 177 3.25 0.90 -19.67
C LEU A 177 2.87 -0.27 -18.75
N PRO A 178 1.96 -1.17 -19.16
CA PRO A 178 1.61 -2.35 -18.39
C PRO A 178 2.86 -3.14 -18.00
N CYS A 179 3.10 -3.36 -16.70
CA CYS A 179 4.39 -3.76 -16.18
C CYS A 179 4.26 -4.63 -14.90
N PRO A 180 4.20 -5.97 -15.02
CA PRO A 180 4.27 -6.87 -13.87
C PRO A 180 5.70 -6.97 -13.33
N ASN A 181 5.85 -7.51 -12.12
CA ASN A 181 7.15 -7.78 -11.55
C ASN A 181 7.58 -9.23 -11.79
N LEU A 182 8.80 -9.38 -12.26
CA LEU A 182 9.55 -10.65 -12.25
C LEU A 182 10.44 -10.69 -11.02
N PHE A 183 10.73 -11.90 -10.57
CA PHE A 183 11.68 -12.13 -9.48
C PHE A 183 13.08 -11.61 -9.83
N ALA A 184 13.78 -11.12 -8.81
CA ALA A 184 15.22 -10.93 -8.84
C ALA A 184 15.96 -12.02 -8.03
N GLY A 185 15.28 -12.68 -7.12
CA GLY A 185 15.82 -13.67 -6.18
C GLY A 185 16.26 -13.06 -4.84
N MET A 186 15.77 -11.86 -4.51
CA MET A 186 16.12 -11.16 -3.28
C MET A 186 15.55 -11.86 -2.04
N GLN A 187 16.34 -11.87 -0.97
CA GLN A 187 15.99 -12.44 0.33
C GLN A 187 16.12 -11.38 1.43
N ALA A 188 15.31 -11.50 2.48
CA ALA A 188 15.30 -10.59 3.63
C ALA A 188 15.18 -9.11 3.23
N ILE A 189 14.32 -8.82 2.27
CA ILE A 189 14.11 -7.51 1.65
C ILE A 189 13.86 -6.43 2.71
N HIS A 190 14.45 -5.22 2.50
CA HIS A 190 14.37 -4.05 3.38
C HIS A 190 14.99 -4.27 4.77
N SER A 191 15.86 -5.25 4.93
CA SER A 191 16.59 -5.48 6.16
C SER A 191 18.09 -5.27 5.98
N LYS A 192 18.83 -5.20 7.10
CA LYS A 192 20.30 -5.17 7.07
C LYS A 192 20.92 -6.51 6.66
N LEU A 193 20.12 -7.55 6.56
CA LEU A 193 20.50 -8.90 6.16
C LEU A 193 20.06 -9.22 4.73
N GLU A 194 19.64 -8.23 3.96
CA GLU A 194 19.24 -8.40 2.58
C GLU A 194 20.39 -8.96 1.75
N PHE A 195 20.09 -9.99 0.98
CA PHE A 195 21.05 -10.62 0.08
C PHE A 195 20.36 -11.24 -1.14
N ILE A 196 21.16 -11.58 -2.14
CA ILE A 196 20.76 -12.35 -3.31
C ILE A 196 21.85 -13.38 -3.63
N SER A 197 21.45 -14.58 -4.06
CA SER A 197 22.42 -15.57 -4.52
C SER A 197 22.82 -15.32 -5.98
N VAL A 198 24.06 -15.64 -6.34
CA VAL A 198 24.52 -15.60 -7.75
C VAL A 198 23.70 -16.55 -8.63
N GLN A 199 23.24 -17.67 -8.07
CA GLN A 199 22.41 -18.66 -8.76
C GLN A 199 21.05 -18.05 -9.13
N ASP A 200 20.40 -17.32 -8.21
CA ASP A 200 19.11 -16.67 -8.45
C ASP A 200 19.25 -15.51 -9.43
N MET A 201 20.33 -14.72 -9.34
CA MET A 201 20.65 -13.69 -10.34
C MET A 201 20.79 -14.27 -11.73
N ASN A 202 21.50 -15.40 -11.88
CA ASN A 202 21.65 -16.08 -13.17
C ASN A 202 20.29 -16.56 -13.70
N LYS A 203 19.42 -17.09 -12.83
CA LYS A 203 18.06 -17.50 -13.21
C LYS A 203 17.18 -16.34 -13.63
N ALA A 204 17.29 -15.19 -12.98
CA ALA A 204 16.59 -13.98 -13.40
C ALA A 204 17.04 -13.53 -14.80
N VAL A 205 18.36 -13.54 -15.08
CA VAL A 205 18.90 -13.23 -16.42
C VAL A 205 18.42 -14.24 -17.46
N GLU A 206 18.47 -15.55 -17.17
CA GLU A 206 17.98 -16.61 -18.06
C GLU A 206 16.49 -16.40 -18.39
N THR A 207 15.67 -16.09 -17.40
CA THR A 207 14.23 -15.79 -17.58
C THR A 207 14.03 -14.58 -18.49
N MET A 208 14.79 -13.50 -18.31
CA MET A 208 14.70 -12.32 -19.20
C MET A 208 15.07 -12.63 -20.64
N VAL A 209 16.09 -13.45 -20.86
CA VAL A 209 16.49 -13.89 -22.21
C VAL A 209 15.36 -14.68 -22.87
N HIS A 210 14.78 -15.65 -22.15
CA HIS A 210 13.63 -16.41 -22.67
C HIS A 210 12.43 -15.50 -22.94
N LEU A 211 12.18 -14.54 -22.07
CA LEU A 211 11.08 -13.57 -22.26
C LEU A 211 11.24 -12.75 -23.54
N ALA A 212 12.46 -12.25 -23.79
CA ALA A 212 12.76 -11.52 -25.04
C ALA A 212 12.57 -12.40 -26.29
N MET A 213 13.00 -13.67 -26.23
CA MET A 213 12.77 -14.64 -27.31
C MET A 213 11.29 -14.92 -27.54
N ILE A 214 10.50 -15.07 -26.48
CA ILE A 214 9.05 -15.30 -26.58
C ILE A 214 8.34 -14.10 -27.23
N TRP A 215 8.73 -12.89 -26.85
CA TRP A 215 8.20 -11.68 -27.51
C TRP A 215 8.52 -11.61 -29.00
N GLU A 216 9.70 -12.04 -29.40
CA GLU A 216 10.07 -12.09 -30.82
C GLU A 216 9.35 -13.23 -31.56
N GLU A 217 9.20 -14.41 -30.96
CA GLU A 217 8.51 -15.57 -31.53
C GLU A 217 7.01 -15.35 -31.75
N LYS A 218 6.36 -14.50 -30.95
CA LYS A 218 4.89 -14.30 -30.92
C LYS A 218 4.39 -12.98 -31.47
N ASN A 219 5.28 -12.09 -31.90
CA ASN A 219 4.95 -10.83 -32.60
C ASN A 219 5.51 -10.83 -34.03
#